data_7dc974df1fc1bd13f2e4bc8a98d27568
#
_entry.id   7dc974df1fc1bd13f2e4bc8a98d27568
#
_cell.length_a   1.000
_cell.length_b   1.000
_cell.length_c   1.000
_cell.angle_alpha   90.00
_cell.angle_beta   90.00
_cell.angle_gamma   90.00
#
_symmetry.space_group_name_H-M   'P 1'
#
loop_
_entity.id
_entity.type
_entity.pdbx_description
1 polymer ?
#
loop_
_entity_poly.entity_id
_entity_poly.type
_entity_poly.pdbx_seq_one_letter_code
_entity_poly.pdbx_strand_id
1 'polypeptide(L)'
;QSEMIGGNPTSSEVTHTYLWTPNSFLTDPTSSNPTIVQPTQSGWYTVTVTDTNGCTAVDSMELILRPDIIIPEGISPDGNGRNDTWILDFIELYPGVSISINVYNRWGEPLFTADETYQDDWGGTTQDGKRLPAGTYYYTIEIDHEDFPDPFTGPITIMW
;
A
#
# COMPACT_ATOMS: atom_id res chain seq x y z
N GLN A 1 -10.40 -1.33 8.40
CA GLN A 1 -9.53 -2.50 8.52
C GLN A 1 -9.38 -2.88 9.99
N SER A 2 -9.35 -4.15 10.32
CA SER A 2 -9.16 -4.66 11.68
C SER A 2 -8.23 -5.87 11.64
N GLU A 3 -7.28 -5.93 12.57
CA GLU A 3 -6.30 -7.00 12.64
C GLU A 3 -6.10 -7.47 14.08
N MET A 4 -6.00 -8.78 14.27
CA MET A 4 -5.72 -9.39 15.57
C MET A 4 -4.20 -9.42 15.78
N ILE A 5 -3.76 -8.96 16.94
CA ILE A 5 -2.35 -8.92 17.32
C ILE A 5 -2.04 -9.89 18.46
N GLY A 6 -0.76 -10.19 18.63
CA GLY A 6 -0.28 -11.18 19.60
C GLY A 6 -0.04 -12.55 18.96
N GLY A 7 0.75 -13.39 19.65
CA GLY A 7 0.98 -14.78 19.25
C GLY A 7 -0.27 -15.64 19.41
N ASN A 8 -0.22 -16.91 19.05
CA ASN A 8 -1.34 -17.85 19.24
C ASN A 8 -0.86 -19.14 19.92
N PRO A 9 -0.90 -19.23 21.24
CA PRO A 9 -1.23 -18.18 22.21
C PRO A 9 -0.06 -17.18 22.40
N THR A 10 -0.35 -15.96 22.89
CA THR A 10 0.67 -14.97 23.26
C THR A 10 1.59 -15.49 24.38
N SER A 11 1.07 -16.38 25.21
CA SER A 11 1.85 -17.22 26.14
C SER A 11 1.23 -18.60 26.25
N SER A 12 2.03 -19.58 26.68
CA SER A 12 1.60 -20.97 26.83
C SER A 12 0.74 -21.23 28.09
N GLU A 13 0.60 -20.25 28.98
CA GLU A 13 -0.05 -20.43 30.27
C GLU A 13 -1.33 -19.59 30.38
N VAL A 14 -2.43 -20.26 30.76
CA VAL A 14 -3.77 -19.64 30.91
C VAL A 14 -3.90 -18.73 32.13
N THR A 15 -2.89 -18.68 33.00
CA THR A 15 -2.90 -17.89 34.26
C THR A 15 -2.15 -16.57 34.14
N HIS A 16 -1.56 -16.28 32.98
CA HIS A 16 -0.88 -15.02 32.74
C HIS A 16 -1.87 -13.87 32.55
N THR A 17 -1.47 -12.68 32.97
CA THR A 17 -2.18 -11.44 32.67
C THR A 17 -1.41 -10.65 31.61
N TYR A 18 -2.13 -9.89 30.81
CA TYR A 18 -1.62 -9.15 29.68
C TYR A 18 -1.94 -7.68 29.83
N LEU A 19 -1.04 -6.83 29.39
CA LEU A 19 -1.26 -5.39 29.29
C LEU A 19 -0.60 -4.87 28.02
N TRP A 20 -1.41 -4.43 27.08
CA TRP A 20 -0.97 -3.81 25.83
C TRP A 20 -0.92 -2.29 25.97
N THR A 21 0.13 -1.69 25.44
CA THR A 21 0.35 -0.24 25.42
C THR A 21 0.86 0.20 24.06
N PRO A 22 0.29 1.24 23.44
CA PRO A 22 -0.87 2.01 23.88
C PRO A 22 -2.16 1.17 23.84
N ASN A 23 -3.18 1.59 24.59
CA ASN A 23 -4.51 0.92 24.57
C ASN A 23 -5.46 1.48 23.50
N SER A 24 -5.05 2.54 22.81
CA SER A 24 -5.82 3.13 21.70
C SER A 24 -6.01 2.14 20.56
N PHE A 25 -7.20 2.13 20.00
CA PHE A 25 -7.61 1.25 18.90
C PHE A 25 -7.67 -0.25 19.24
N LEU A 26 -7.43 -0.67 20.47
CA LEU A 26 -7.54 -2.06 20.88
C LEU A 26 -8.95 -2.37 21.43
N THR A 27 -9.48 -3.53 21.06
CA THR A 27 -10.77 -4.01 21.58
C THR A 27 -10.71 -4.27 23.08
N ASP A 28 -9.62 -4.87 23.57
CA ASP A 28 -9.36 -5.13 24.99
C ASP A 28 -7.84 -5.20 25.22
N PRO A 29 -7.23 -4.18 25.83
CA PRO A 29 -5.79 -4.15 26.06
C PRO A 29 -5.30 -5.18 27.09
N THR A 30 -6.22 -5.91 27.76
CA THR A 30 -5.90 -6.98 28.71
C THR A 30 -6.07 -8.38 28.12
N SER A 31 -6.53 -8.49 26.89
CA SER A 31 -6.64 -9.75 26.17
C SER A 31 -5.25 -10.28 25.76
N SER A 32 -5.12 -11.62 25.70
CA SER A 32 -3.93 -12.24 25.13
C SER A 32 -3.74 -11.89 23.66
N ASN A 33 -4.84 -11.72 22.92
CA ASN A 33 -4.88 -11.43 21.49
C ASN A 33 -5.96 -10.36 21.19
N PRO A 34 -5.69 -9.08 21.48
CA PRO A 34 -6.64 -8.03 21.15
C PRO A 34 -6.69 -7.79 19.63
N THR A 35 -7.81 -7.22 19.19
CA THR A 35 -7.94 -6.76 17.80
C THR A 35 -7.71 -5.25 17.76
N ILE A 36 -6.88 -4.79 16.82
CA ILE A 36 -6.75 -3.38 16.47
C ILE A 36 -7.93 -3.03 15.55
N VAL A 37 -8.66 -1.97 15.87
CA VAL A 37 -9.86 -1.54 15.13
C VAL A 37 -9.69 -0.09 14.67
N GLN A 38 -9.81 0.12 13.37
CA GLN A 38 -9.77 1.44 12.72
C GLN A 38 -8.61 2.35 13.20
N PRO A 39 -7.38 1.86 13.15
CA PRO A 39 -6.22 2.69 13.50
C PRO A 39 -6.11 3.87 12.55
N THR A 40 -5.69 5.03 13.05
CA THR A 40 -5.53 6.26 12.28
C THR A 40 -4.08 6.69 12.11
N GLN A 41 -3.15 5.96 12.69
CA GLN A 41 -1.71 6.23 12.63
C GLN A 41 -0.90 4.96 12.85
N SER A 42 0.27 4.89 12.24
CA SER A 42 1.27 3.87 12.53
C SER A 42 1.83 4.04 13.94
N GLY A 43 2.31 2.95 14.54
CA GLY A 43 2.92 3.02 15.86
C GLY A 43 3.27 1.66 16.43
N TRP A 44 4.01 1.70 17.53
CA TRP A 44 4.42 0.51 18.27
C TRP A 44 3.38 0.12 19.31
N TYR A 45 3.06 -1.17 19.36
CA TYR A 45 2.29 -1.80 20.41
C TYR A 45 3.20 -2.73 21.20
N THR A 46 3.21 -2.57 22.52
CA THR A 46 4.02 -3.38 23.43
C THR A 46 3.11 -4.16 24.35
N VAL A 47 3.34 -5.46 24.49
CA VAL A 47 2.65 -6.31 25.46
C VAL A 47 3.57 -6.59 26.66
N THR A 48 3.04 -6.40 27.85
CA THR A 48 3.62 -6.90 29.08
C THR A 48 2.83 -8.10 29.55
N VAL A 49 3.48 -9.24 29.67
CA VAL A 49 2.89 -10.49 30.19
C VAL A 49 3.38 -10.67 31.62
N THR A 50 2.49 -10.93 32.56
CA THR A 50 2.82 -11.15 33.96
C THR A 50 2.33 -12.52 34.42
N ASP A 51 3.20 -13.31 35.02
CA ASP A 51 2.87 -14.61 35.60
C ASP A 51 2.23 -14.48 36.99
N THR A 52 1.82 -15.60 37.58
CA THR A 52 1.23 -15.66 38.94
C THR A 52 2.21 -15.31 40.07
N ASN A 53 3.52 -15.32 39.81
CA ASN A 53 4.56 -14.95 40.77
C ASN A 53 4.96 -13.48 40.66
N GLY A 54 4.39 -12.75 39.68
CA GLY A 54 4.71 -11.36 39.40
C GLY A 54 5.92 -11.15 38.49
N CYS A 55 6.47 -12.22 37.89
CA CYS A 55 7.52 -12.08 36.87
C CYS A 55 6.93 -11.55 35.56
N THR A 56 7.62 -10.66 34.90
CA THR A 56 7.17 -10.00 33.68
C THR A 56 8.06 -10.32 32.48
N ALA A 57 7.44 -10.45 31.31
CA ALA A 57 8.10 -10.46 30.00
C ALA A 57 7.45 -9.40 29.12
N VAL A 58 8.23 -8.85 28.20
CA VAL A 58 7.78 -7.76 27.31
C VAL A 58 8.13 -8.13 25.87
N ASP A 59 7.20 -7.85 24.96
CA ASP A 59 7.40 -7.95 23.52
C ASP A 59 6.73 -6.78 22.82
N SER A 60 7.13 -6.47 21.58
CA SER A 60 6.63 -5.32 20.85
C SER A 60 6.46 -5.63 19.37
N MET A 61 5.43 -5.04 18.78
CA MET A 61 5.19 -5.07 17.34
C MET A 61 4.97 -3.66 16.81
N GLU A 62 5.31 -3.45 15.55
CA GLU A 62 5.01 -2.22 14.84
C GLU A 62 3.77 -2.40 13.97
N LEU A 63 2.80 -1.51 14.14
CA LEU A 63 1.70 -1.32 13.21
C LEU A 63 2.10 -0.29 12.18
N ILE A 64 2.14 -0.66 10.91
CA ILE A 64 2.39 0.25 9.80
C ILE A 64 1.09 0.46 9.03
N LEU A 65 0.58 1.68 9.05
CA LEU A 65 -0.50 2.10 8.16
C LEU A 65 0.10 2.68 6.89
N ARG A 66 -0.29 2.12 5.76
CA ARG A 66 0.07 2.65 4.45
C ARG A 66 -1.19 3.26 3.82
N PRO A 67 -1.12 4.48 3.27
CA PRO A 67 -2.22 5.02 2.47
C PRO A 67 -2.38 4.18 1.20
N ASP A 68 -3.59 4.20 0.65
CA ASP A 68 -3.84 3.59 -0.66
C ASP A 68 -3.00 4.29 -1.73
N ILE A 69 -2.58 3.54 -2.73
CA ILE A 69 -1.90 4.09 -3.90
C ILE A 69 -2.88 4.98 -4.66
N ILE A 70 -2.46 6.19 -5.00
CA ILE A 70 -3.23 7.10 -5.83
C ILE A 70 -2.68 7.05 -7.25
N ILE A 71 -3.56 6.76 -8.20
CA ILE A 71 -3.25 6.73 -9.62
C ILE A 71 -3.79 8.03 -10.23
N PRO A 72 -2.93 8.98 -10.64
CA PRO A 72 -3.38 10.23 -11.25
C PRO A 72 -4.12 9.96 -12.59
N GLU A 73 -5.21 10.71 -12.81
CA GLU A 73 -6.04 10.56 -14.01
C GLU A 73 -5.52 11.37 -15.22
N GLY A 74 -4.36 12.03 -15.09
CA GLY A 74 -3.82 12.83 -16.18
C GLY A 74 -2.36 13.21 -16.02
N ILE A 75 -1.72 13.44 -17.16
CA ILE A 75 -0.36 13.97 -17.28
C ILE A 75 -0.32 15.14 -18.26
N SER A 76 0.65 16.02 -18.06
CA SER A 76 0.91 17.17 -18.96
C SER A 76 2.40 17.25 -19.29
N PRO A 77 2.91 16.39 -20.17
CA PRO A 77 4.35 16.27 -20.43
C PRO A 77 4.84 17.42 -21.35
N ASP A 78 4.81 18.65 -20.82
CA ASP A 78 5.24 19.88 -21.49
C ASP A 78 6.67 20.31 -21.12
N GLY A 79 7.34 19.58 -20.23
CA GLY A 79 8.73 19.82 -19.82
C GLY A 79 8.88 20.87 -18.72
N ASN A 80 7.80 21.23 -18.03
CA ASN A 80 7.83 22.23 -16.96
C ASN A 80 8.22 21.65 -15.58
N GLY A 81 8.44 20.34 -15.48
CA GLY A 81 8.79 19.61 -14.26
C GLY A 81 7.60 19.23 -13.38
N ARG A 82 6.36 19.36 -13.88
CA ARG A 82 5.14 18.97 -13.16
C ARG A 82 4.27 18.08 -14.04
N ASN A 83 3.90 16.91 -13.53
CA ASN A 83 3.06 15.94 -14.24
C ASN A 83 3.60 15.59 -15.65
N ASP A 84 4.92 15.73 -15.85
CA ASP A 84 5.57 15.37 -17.12
C ASP A 84 5.60 13.86 -17.32
N THR A 85 5.62 13.11 -16.23
CA THR A 85 5.52 11.65 -16.22
C THR A 85 4.36 11.22 -15.33
N TRP A 86 3.93 9.98 -15.51
CA TRP A 86 2.83 9.40 -14.75
C TRP A 86 3.36 8.74 -13.49
N ILE A 87 3.31 9.47 -12.38
CA ILE A 87 3.81 9.05 -11.08
C ILE A 87 2.66 8.41 -10.31
N LEU A 88 2.88 7.22 -9.75
CA LEU A 88 1.93 6.56 -8.85
C LEU A 88 2.22 7.02 -7.42
N ASP A 89 1.34 7.86 -6.86
CA ASP A 89 1.55 8.42 -5.54
C ASP A 89 1.48 7.32 -4.45
N PHE A 90 2.39 7.41 -3.47
CA PHE A 90 2.56 6.49 -2.34
C PHE A 90 3.11 5.09 -2.68
N ILE A 91 3.49 4.84 -3.93
CA ILE A 91 4.10 3.55 -4.32
C ILE A 91 5.45 3.31 -3.61
N GLU A 92 6.16 4.37 -3.25
CA GLU A 92 7.41 4.34 -2.50
C GLU A 92 7.27 3.74 -1.09
N LEU A 93 6.04 3.67 -0.56
CA LEU A 93 5.75 3.04 0.73
C LEU A 93 5.65 1.50 0.64
N TYR A 94 5.74 0.95 -0.58
CA TYR A 94 5.70 -0.47 -0.87
C TYR A 94 7.04 -0.93 -1.50
N PRO A 95 8.13 -0.98 -0.72
CA PRO A 95 9.45 -1.28 -1.27
C PRO A 95 9.53 -2.71 -1.82
N GLY A 96 10.18 -2.84 -2.97
CA GLY A 96 10.44 -4.15 -3.60
C GLY A 96 9.28 -4.69 -4.43
N VAL A 97 8.21 -3.91 -4.66
CA VAL A 97 7.14 -4.29 -5.60
C VAL A 97 7.59 -4.13 -7.03
N SER A 98 7.12 -5.01 -7.91
CA SER A 98 7.19 -4.83 -9.35
C SER A 98 5.86 -4.28 -9.87
N ILE A 99 5.94 -3.40 -10.87
CA ILE A 99 4.79 -2.72 -11.43
C ILE A 99 4.76 -2.96 -12.93
N SER A 100 3.65 -3.51 -13.40
CA SER A 100 3.36 -3.65 -14.83
C SER A 100 2.28 -2.67 -15.26
N ILE A 101 2.53 -1.95 -16.35
CA ILE A 101 1.58 -0.98 -16.92
C ILE A 101 1.32 -1.29 -18.38
N ASN A 102 0.05 -1.26 -18.75
CA ASN A 102 -0.38 -1.27 -20.13
C ASN A 102 -1.26 -0.05 -20.41
N VAL A 103 -0.97 0.69 -21.47
CA VAL A 103 -1.77 1.83 -21.92
C VAL A 103 -2.37 1.52 -23.28
N TYR A 104 -3.67 1.79 -23.43
CA TYR A 104 -4.47 1.45 -24.62
C TYR A 104 -5.15 2.69 -25.20
N ASN A 105 -5.40 2.64 -26.50
CA ASN A 105 -6.32 3.58 -27.14
C ASN A 105 -7.78 3.19 -26.83
N ARG A 106 -8.73 4.02 -27.32
CA ARG A 106 -10.19 3.80 -27.14
C ARG A 106 -10.73 2.51 -27.77
N TRP A 107 -9.97 1.86 -28.62
CA TRP A 107 -10.35 0.60 -29.28
C TRP A 107 -9.72 -0.62 -28.62
N GLY A 108 -8.95 -0.42 -27.52
CA GLY A 108 -8.28 -1.49 -26.79
C GLY A 108 -6.95 -1.93 -27.42
N GLU A 109 -6.39 -1.17 -28.37
CA GLU A 109 -5.08 -1.48 -28.94
C GLU A 109 -3.99 -0.98 -27.97
N PRO A 110 -2.99 -1.83 -27.62
CA PRO A 110 -1.90 -1.44 -26.73
C PRO A 110 -0.99 -0.42 -27.42
N LEU A 111 -0.64 0.63 -26.71
CA LEU A 111 0.24 1.71 -27.17
C LEU A 111 1.56 1.73 -26.41
N PHE A 112 1.54 1.36 -25.14
CA PHE A 112 2.71 1.30 -24.28
C PHE A 112 2.56 0.16 -23.29
N THR A 113 3.65 -0.54 -23.00
CA THR A 113 3.71 -1.63 -22.02
C THR A 113 5.04 -1.53 -21.26
N ALA A 114 4.98 -1.65 -19.94
CA ALA A 114 6.13 -1.85 -19.08
C ALA A 114 5.83 -3.04 -18.17
N ASP A 115 6.49 -4.17 -18.42
CA ASP A 115 6.33 -5.40 -17.64
C ASP A 115 7.30 -5.37 -16.45
N GLU A 116 6.77 -5.38 -15.22
CA GLU A 116 7.51 -5.44 -13.95
C GLU A 116 8.62 -4.37 -13.78
N THR A 117 8.71 -3.41 -14.68
CA THR A 117 9.84 -2.47 -14.78
C THR A 117 9.42 -1.01 -14.75
N TYR A 118 8.16 -0.71 -14.50
CA TYR A 118 7.68 0.67 -14.47
C TYR A 118 8.31 1.45 -13.31
N GLN A 119 8.82 2.64 -13.58
CA GLN A 119 9.52 3.52 -12.63
C GLN A 119 9.03 4.97 -12.72
N ASP A 120 7.71 5.18 -12.83
CA ASP A 120 7.10 6.51 -12.91
C ASP A 120 7.63 7.38 -14.05
N ASP A 121 8.01 6.76 -15.16
CA ASP A 121 8.76 7.37 -16.26
C ASP A 121 7.97 7.56 -17.57
N TRP A 122 6.72 7.06 -17.64
CA TRP A 122 5.91 7.23 -18.85
C TRP A 122 5.40 8.65 -19.00
N GLY A 123 5.81 9.31 -20.11
CA GLY A 123 5.46 10.69 -20.46
C GLY A 123 4.53 10.78 -21.68
N GLY A 124 3.54 9.91 -21.82
CA GLY A 124 2.54 10.00 -22.90
C GLY A 124 3.08 9.64 -24.28
N THR A 125 3.90 8.57 -24.35
CA THR A 125 4.49 8.09 -25.61
C THR A 125 4.06 6.66 -25.93
N THR A 126 4.18 6.27 -27.21
CA THR A 126 4.12 4.86 -27.61
C THR A 126 5.38 4.11 -27.18
N GLN A 127 5.38 2.77 -27.35
CA GLN A 127 6.56 1.93 -27.09
C GLN A 127 7.81 2.38 -27.88
N ASP A 128 7.64 2.94 -29.08
CA ASP A 128 8.71 3.45 -29.93
C ASP A 128 9.11 4.90 -29.57
N GLY A 129 8.60 5.47 -28.47
CA GLY A 129 8.89 6.81 -28.02
C GLY A 129 8.17 7.93 -28.79
N LYS A 130 7.20 7.60 -29.65
CA LYS A 130 6.44 8.60 -30.39
C LYS A 130 5.36 9.21 -29.47
N ARG A 131 5.32 10.56 -29.44
CA ARG A 131 4.34 11.32 -28.67
C ARG A 131 2.89 10.98 -29.08
N LEU A 132 2.08 10.67 -28.08
CA LEU A 132 0.65 10.43 -28.27
C LEU A 132 -0.10 11.77 -28.37
N PRO A 133 -1.15 11.89 -29.17
CA PRO A 133 -2.01 13.09 -29.18
C PRO A 133 -2.64 13.37 -27.81
N ALA A 134 -2.96 14.66 -27.56
CA ALA A 134 -3.80 15.00 -26.41
C ALA A 134 -5.14 14.25 -26.48
N GLY A 135 -5.59 13.70 -25.36
CA GLY A 135 -6.81 12.92 -25.32
C GLY A 135 -6.83 11.92 -24.18
N THR A 136 -7.91 11.14 -24.13
CA THR A 136 -8.12 10.11 -23.12
C THR A 136 -7.69 8.74 -23.65
N TYR A 137 -6.92 8.06 -22.83
CA TYR A 137 -6.44 6.69 -22.99
C TYR A 137 -6.94 5.83 -21.85
N TYR A 138 -6.70 4.54 -21.90
CA TYR A 138 -7.12 3.60 -20.86
C TYR A 138 -5.92 2.81 -20.40
N TYR A 139 -5.92 2.39 -19.13
CA TYR A 139 -4.80 1.67 -18.57
C TYR A 139 -5.22 0.42 -17.79
N THR A 140 -4.27 -0.48 -17.65
CA THR A 140 -4.23 -1.53 -16.66
C THR A 140 -2.90 -1.44 -15.93
N ILE A 141 -2.95 -1.40 -14.59
CA ILE A 141 -1.76 -1.42 -13.72
C ILE A 141 -1.87 -2.63 -12.82
N GLU A 142 -0.85 -3.46 -12.82
CA GLU A 142 -0.69 -4.60 -11.92
C GLU A 142 0.49 -4.32 -11.00
N ILE A 143 0.28 -4.52 -9.69
CA ILE A 143 1.30 -4.32 -8.66
C ILE A 143 1.46 -5.67 -7.95
N ASP A 144 2.66 -6.23 -7.98
CA ASP A 144 2.96 -7.51 -7.34
C ASP A 144 3.09 -7.34 -5.82
N HIS A 145 1.94 -7.25 -5.16
CA HIS A 145 1.83 -7.14 -3.71
C HIS A 145 0.49 -7.69 -3.22
N GLU A 146 0.50 -8.33 -2.03
CA GLU A 146 -0.71 -8.95 -1.45
C GLU A 146 -1.86 -7.97 -1.16
N ASP A 147 -1.55 -6.70 -0.92
CA ASP A 147 -2.55 -5.64 -0.69
C ASP A 147 -3.28 -5.25 -2.00
N PHE A 148 -2.75 -5.62 -3.17
CA PHE A 148 -3.28 -5.27 -4.50
C PHE A 148 -3.52 -6.50 -5.36
N PRO A 149 -4.44 -7.40 -4.96
CA PRO A 149 -4.66 -8.66 -5.66
C PRO A 149 -5.33 -8.48 -7.03
N ASP A 150 -5.99 -7.36 -7.25
CA ASP A 150 -6.69 -7.03 -8.49
C ASP A 150 -5.99 -5.88 -9.23
N PRO A 151 -5.94 -5.90 -10.58
CA PRO A 151 -5.36 -4.81 -11.34
C PRO A 151 -6.19 -3.53 -11.24
N PHE A 152 -5.51 -2.40 -11.18
CA PHE A 152 -6.13 -1.09 -11.33
C PHE A 152 -6.42 -0.83 -12.81
N THR A 153 -7.61 -0.32 -13.10
CA THR A 153 -8.01 0.03 -14.46
C THR A 153 -8.74 1.36 -14.48
N GLY A 154 -8.53 2.17 -15.50
CA GLY A 154 -9.20 3.46 -15.60
C GLY A 154 -8.80 4.25 -16.83
N PRO A 155 -9.32 5.48 -16.94
CA PRO A 155 -8.87 6.44 -17.95
C PRO A 155 -7.66 7.24 -17.48
N ILE A 156 -6.80 7.62 -18.42
CA ILE A 156 -5.76 8.62 -18.24
C ILE A 156 -5.83 9.65 -19.35
N THR A 157 -5.74 10.93 -19.00
CA THR A 157 -5.80 12.02 -19.96
C THR A 157 -4.42 12.63 -20.18
N ILE A 158 -4.01 12.76 -21.44
CA ILE A 158 -2.80 13.48 -21.82
C ILE A 158 -3.21 14.88 -22.27
N MET A 159 -2.57 15.88 -21.68
CA MET A 159 -2.68 17.29 -22.02
C MET A 159 -1.29 17.83 -22.41
N TRP A 160 -1.26 18.69 -23.44
CA TRP A 160 -0.01 19.30 -23.90
C TRP A 160 -0.07 20.81 -23.73
#